data_2654e01325075e8033a75bdc3d4ba811
#
_entry.id   2654e01325075e8033a75bdc3d4ba811
#
_cell.length_a   1.000
_cell.length_b   1.000
_cell.length_c   1.000
_cell.angle_alpha   90.00
_cell.angle_beta   90.00
_cell.angle_gamma   90.00
#
_symmetry.space_group_name_H-M   'P 1'
#
loop_
_entity.id
_entity.type
_entity.pdbx_description
1 polymer ?
#
loop_
_entity_poly.entity_id
_entity_poly.type
_entity_poly.pdbx_seq_one_letter_code
_entity_poly.pdbx_strand_id
1 'polypeptide(L)'
;MIWIDLEHKQPTDTDIPNWTPWTQVRWEAWLAKSAQLVTDLAALDEAGKRDERNALIDANSAHWGALKEWLLALSAGKWGFSEVRELYSHYDVEHFRPKKEAKALDTTLRDGYWWLAFDYMNFRACGNVGNRKKGGWFPLKDGSLCSTYSAPCEESETRYLLDPIDDNDVALIAFDEEGKVIPIPGSSEWEQERVNETVKRLKLNEHVPLAEARRKVWQQVDRLIDDFAKAKARCCAGNNPAAKAKLTEIRARAREMTNPTAELSAVARWCLLMRNDPQLSRLVG
;
A
#
# COMPACT_ATOMS: atom_id res chain seq x y z
N MET A 1 6.03 2.07 -2.07
CA MET A 1 4.87 1.31 -1.56
C MET A 1 5.32 0.53 -0.36
N ILE A 2 4.50 0.45 0.69
CA ILE A 2 4.79 -0.37 1.87
C ILE A 2 3.84 -1.55 1.93
N TRP A 3 4.32 -2.65 2.47
CA TRP A 3 3.47 -3.79 2.80
C TRP A 3 2.63 -3.49 4.05
N ILE A 4 1.36 -3.88 4.01
CA ILE A 4 0.39 -3.72 5.09
C ILE A 4 -0.15 -5.09 5.43
N ASP A 5 0.15 -5.58 6.64
CA ASP A 5 -0.34 -6.86 7.13
C ASP A 5 -1.83 -6.76 7.50
N LEU A 6 -2.68 -6.91 6.50
CA LEU A 6 -4.14 -6.94 6.68
C LEU A 6 -4.66 -8.35 6.95
N GLU A 7 -3.98 -9.36 6.39
CA GLU A 7 -4.42 -10.76 6.47
C GLU A 7 -4.34 -11.32 7.89
N HIS A 8 -3.28 -10.95 8.63
CA HIS A 8 -3.02 -11.49 9.96
C HIS A 8 -3.46 -10.54 11.08
N LYS A 9 -4.19 -9.47 10.77
CA LYS A 9 -4.61 -8.46 11.74
C LYS A 9 -6.13 -8.27 11.73
N GLN A 10 -6.66 -8.07 12.94
CA GLN A 10 -8.06 -7.77 13.17
C GLN A 10 -8.25 -6.52 14.01
N PRO A 11 -9.40 -5.84 13.95
CA PRO A 11 -9.68 -4.68 14.78
C PRO A 11 -9.65 -4.96 16.29
N THR A 12 -9.67 -6.23 16.71
CA THR A 12 -9.58 -6.68 18.10
C THR A 12 -8.15 -6.80 18.61
N ASP A 13 -7.14 -6.74 17.74
CA ASP A 13 -5.74 -6.95 18.12
C ASP A 13 -5.22 -5.79 18.96
N THR A 14 -4.45 -6.14 20.01
CA THR A 14 -3.91 -5.20 21.00
C THR A 14 -2.50 -4.72 20.67
N ASP A 15 -1.85 -5.33 19.70
CA ASP A 15 -0.46 -5.06 19.31
C ASP A 15 -0.32 -4.08 18.13
N ILE A 16 -1.44 -3.51 17.67
CA ILE A 16 -1.44 -2.49 16.62
C ILE A 16 -1.14 -1.11 17.23
N PRO A 17 -0.02 -0.46 16.87
CA PRO A 17 0.35 0.83 17.43
C PRO A 17 -0.72 1.92 17.17
N ASN A 18 -0.99 2.75 18.18
CA ASN A 18 -1.96 3.85 18.10
C ASN A 18 -3.40 3.44 17.74
N TRP A 19 -3.75 2.17 17.96
CA TRP A 19 -5.09 1.65 17.80
C TRP A 19 -5.72 1.32 19.15
N THR A 20 -6.98 1.69 19.34
CA THR A 20 -7.80 1.21 20.46
C THR A 20 -8.61 0.02 19.99
N PRO A 21 -8.30 -1.20 20.46
CA PRO A 21 -8.94 -2.42 19.96
C PRO A 21 -10.45 -2.40 20.17
N TRP A 22 -11.15 -2.95 19.20
CA TRP A 22 -12.57 -3.26 19.37
C TRP A 22 -12.75 -4.44 20.31
N THR A 23 -13.93 -4.52 20.93
CA THR A 23 -14.32 -5.75 21.62
C THR A 23 -14.65 -6.83 20.59
N GLN A 24 -14.48 -8.09 20.96
CA GLN A 24 -14.84 -9.23 20.11
C GLN A 24 -16.31 -9.17 19.68
N VAL A 25 -17.22 -8.83 20.59
CA VAL A 25 -18.65 -8.67 20.30
C VAL A 25 -18.92 -7.62 19.23
N ARG A 26 -18.20 -6.48 19.27
CA ARG A 26 -18.32 -5.43 18.25
C ARG A 26 -17.85 -5.93 16.88
N TRP A 27 -16.74 -6.65 16.85
CA TRP A 27 -16.19 -7.21 15.61
C TRP A 27 -17.11 -8.24 14.98
N GLU A 28 -17.61 -9.18 15.77
CA GLU A 28 -18.57 -10.19 15.33
C GLU A 28 -19.88 -9.56 14.82
N ALA A 29 -20.38 -8.54 15.48
CA ALA A 29 -21.55 -7.79 15.02
C ALA A 29 -21.30 -7.08 13.68
N TRP A 30 -20.09 -6.55 13.48
CA TRP A 30 -19.68 -5.95 12.21
C TRP A 30 -19.66 -6.99 11.09
N LEU A 31 -19.04 -8.16 11.33
CA LEU A 31 -18.99 -9.27 10.36
C LEU A 31 -20.39 -9.81 10.03
N ALA A 32 -21.24 -9.99 11.03
CA ALA A 32 -22.62 -10.45 10.83
C ALA A 32 -23.43 -9.48 9.97
N LYS A 33 -23.27 -8.18 10.20
CA LYS A 33 -23.92 -7.15 9.37
C LYS A 33 -23.36 -7.15 7.95
N SER A 34 -22.05 -7.32 7.75
CA SER A 34 -21.45 -7.46 6.43
C SER A 34 -22.04 -8.63 5.64
N ALA A 35 -22.15 -9.79 6.27
CA ALA A 35 -22.74 -10.99 5.65
C ALA A 35 -24.21 -10.76 5.26
N GLN A 36 -25.01 -10.13 6.13
CA GLN A 36 -26.40 -9.79 5.81
C GLN A 36 -26.48 -8.84 4.62
N LEU A 37 -25.67 -7.80 4.58
CA LEU A 37 -25.63 -6.85 3.46
C LEU A 37 -25.27 -7.53 2.13
N VAL A 38 -24.33 -8.47 2.13
CA VAL A 38 -24.00 -9.24 0.92
C VAL A 38 -25.18 -10.09 0.47
N THR A 39 -25.92 -10.71 1.41
CA THR A 39 -27.14 -11.47 1.11
C THR A 39 -28.21 -10.58 0.47
N ASP A 40 -28.41 -9.39 1.01
CA ASP A 40 -29.38 -8.43 0.48
C ASP A 40 -28.99 -7.94 -0.92
N LEU A 41 -27.68 -7.69 -1.15
CA LEU A 41 -27.14 -7.34 -2.47
C LEU A 41 -27.34 -8.45 -3.49
N ALA A 42 -27.13 -9.72 -3.10
CA ALA A 42 -27.33 -10.88 -3.96
C ALA A 42 -28.80 -11.01 -4.40
N ALA A 43 -29.74 -10.82 -3.49
CA ALA A 43 -31.18 -10.84 -3.81
C ALA A 43 -31.57 -9.74 -4.81
N LEU A 44 -30.98 -8.54 -4.69
CA LEU A 44 -31.21 -7.46 -5.65
C LEU A 44 -30.57 -7.75 -7.01
N ASP A 45 -29.38 -8.36 -7.02
CA ASP A 45 -28.67 -8.75 -8.25
C ASP A 45 -29.46 -9.83 -9.02
N GLU A 46 -29.93 -10.88 -8.33
CA GLU A 46 -30.78 -11.92 -8.90
C GLU A 46 -32.11 -11.37 -9.45
N ALA A 47 -32.65 -10.32 -8.84
CA ALA A 47 -33.82 -9.64 -9.32
C ALA A 47 -33.54 -8.66 -10.50
N GLY A 48 -32.30 -8.53 -10.95
CA GLY A 48 -31.90 -7.57 -11.99
C GLY A 48 -31.97 -6.11 -11.58
N LYS A 49 -31.99 -5.81 -10.28
CA LYS A 49 -32.20 -4.49 -9.69
C LYS A 49 -30.83 -3.80 -9.38
N ARG A 50 -30.01 -3.61 -10.40
CA ARG A 50 -28.66 -3.07 -10.27
C ARG A 50 -28.62 -1.70 -9.58
N ASP A 51 -29.55 -0.80 -9.91
CA ASP A 51 -29.58 0.54 -9.32
C ASP A 51 -29.93 0.50 -7.82
N GLU A 52 -30.89 -0.34 -7.42
CA GLU A 52 -31.23 -0.55 -6.03
C GLU A 52 -30.06 -1.20 -5.26
N ARG A 53 -29.37 -2.17 -5.88
CA ARG A 53 -28.14 -2.78 -5.35
C ARG A 53 -27.06 -1.73 -5.08
N ASN A 54 -26.81 -0.85 -6.05
CA ASN A 54 -25.82 0.21 -5.91
C ASN A 54 -26.21 1.26 -4.87
N ALA A 55 -27.52 1.58 -4.75
CA ALA A 55 -28.06 2.48 -3.74
C ALA A 55 -27.91 1.87 -2.32
N LEU A 56 -28.12 0.57 -2.16
CA LEU A 56 -27.92 -0.12 -0.89
C LEU A 56 -26.44 -0.07 -0.44
N ILE A 57 -25.50 -0.24 -1.38
CA ILE A 57 -24.06 -0.06 -1.10
C ILE A 57 -23.79 1.34 -0.57
N ASP A 58 -24.27 2.39 -1.24
CA ASP A 58 -24.01 3.77 -0.83
C ASP A 58 -24.65 4.12 0.53
N ALA A 59 -25.85 3.65 0.77
CA ALA A 59 -26.57 3.87 2.02
C ALA A 59 -25.86 3.26 3.25
N ASN A 60 -25.00 2.26 3.03
CA ASN A 60 -24.25 1.59 4.08
C ASN A 60 -22.76 2.00 4.14
N SER A 61 -22.39 3.15 3.58
CA SER A 61 -21.00 3.63 3.57
C SER A 61 -20.39 3.81 4.97
N ALA A 62 -21.17 4.17 5.97
CA ALA A 62 -20.71 4.26 7.36
C ALA A 62 -20.23 2.91 7.92
N HIS A 63 -20.66 1.78 7.34
CA HIS A 63 -20.30 0.46 7.80
C HIS A 63 -18.82 0.17 7.54
N TRP A 64 -18.32 0.36 6.31
CA TRP A 64 -16.87 0.24 6.04
C TRP A 64 -16.08 1.42 6.61
N GLY A 65 -16.67 2.61 6.66
CA GLY A 65 -16.07 3.80 7.26
C GLY A 65 -15.67 3.60 8.73
N ALA A 66 -16.37 2.71 9.45
CA ALA A 66 -16.04 2.37 10.84
C ALA A 66 -14.64 1.71 11.00
N LEU A 67 -14.09 1.10 9.95
CA LEU A 67 -12.76 0.49 9.95
C LEU A 67 -11.63 1.45 9.55
N LYS A 68 -11.93 2.69 9.18
CA LYS A 68 -10.95 3.65 8.64
C LYS A 68 -9.74 3.84 9.57
N GLU A 69 -9.98 4.10 10.85
CA GLU A 69 -8.91 4.37 11.81
C GLU A 69 -8.05 3.13 12.08
N TRP A 70 -8.63 1.94 12.04
CA TRP A 70 -7.89 0.68 12.11
C TRP A 70 -6.98 0.48 10.90
N LEU A 71 -7.49 0.67 9.69
CA LEU A 71 -6.70 0.59 8.45
C LEU A 71 -5.54 1.60 8.44
N LEU A 72 -5.77 2.80 8.97
CA LEU A 72 -4.72 3.81 9.14
C LEU A 72 -3.68 3.38 10.17
N ALA A 73 -4.09 2.78 11.28
CA ALA A 73 -3.15 2.28 12.29
C ALA A 73 -2.24 1.18 11.72
N LEU A 74 -2.78 0.26 10.91
CA LEU A 74 -2.00 -0.78 10.22
C LEU A 74 -0.93 -0.19 9.29
N SER A 75 -1.21 0.92 8.63
CA SER A 75 -0.28 1.59 7.72
C SER A 75 0.57 2.68 8.39
N ALA A 76 0.54 2.79 9.72
CA ALA A 76 1.15 3.88 10.49
C ALA A 76 0.70 5.28 10.00
N GLY A 77 -0.56 5.42 9.63
CA GLY A 77 -1.16 6.65 9.13
C GLY A 77 -0.76 7.03 7.71
N LYS A 78 -0.18 6.11 6.94
CA LYS A 78 0.31 6.38 5.57
C LYS A 78 -0.62 5.78 4.52
N TRP A 79 -0.66 6.40 3.35
CA TRP A 79 -1.23 5.73 2.19
C TRP A 79 -0.25 4.68 1.64
N GLY A 80 -0.69 3.43 1.52
CA GLY A 80 0.16 2.29 1.15
C GLY A 80 0.97 2.47 -0.13
N PHE A 81 0.43 3.16 -1.14
CA PHE A 81 1.12 3.39 -2.42
C PHE A 81 2.15 4.53 -2.37
N SER A 82 1.86 5.64 -1.71
CA SER A 82 2.75 6.81 -1.69
C SER A 82 3.73 6.82 -0.52
N GLU A 83 3.40 6.15 0.57
CA GLU A 83 4.09 6.13 1.87
C GLU A 83 4.12 7.47 2.61
N VAL A 84 3.29 8.42 2.23
CA VAL A 84 3.16 9.69 2.95
C VAL A 84 1.86 9.74 3.74
N ARG A 85 1.87 10.57 4.79
CA ARG A 85 0.68 10.93 5.56
C ARG A 85 0.01 12.12 4.93
N GLU A 86 -1.32 12.09 4.90
CA GLU A 86 -2.09 13.26 4.50
C GLU A 86 -2.21 14.23 5.69
N LEU A 87 -1.66 15.42 5.54
CA LEU A 87 -1.70 16.43 6.59
C LEU A 87 -2.92 17.36 6.49
N TYR A 88 -3.56 17.42 5.34
CA TYR A 88 -4.59 18.43 5.06
C TYR A 88 -5.89 17.86 4.51
N SER A 89 -5.92 16.63 4.03
CA SER A 89 -7.13 16.00 3.51
C SER A 89 -7.59 14.83 4.38
N HIS A 90 -8.86 14.47 4.25
CA HIS A 90 -9.40 13.31 4.95
C HIS A 90 -8.96 12.03 4.25
N TYR A 91 -8.76 10.99 5.05
CA TYR A 91 -8.64 9.63 4.54
C TYR A 91 -10.01 9.04 4.28
N ASP A 92 -10.07 8.21 3.25
CA ASP A 92 -11.23 7.40 2.90
C ASP A 92 -10.87 5.91 2.98
N VAL A 93 -11.89 5.06 3.08
CA VAL A 93 -11.75 3.64 2.84
C VAL A 93 -11.96 3.41 1.34
N GLU A 94 -10.88 3.00 0.67
CA GLU A 94 -10.89 2.61 -0.72
C GLU A 94 -11.21 1.12 -0.86
N HIS A 95 -11.99 0.75 -1.86
CA HIS A 95 -12.19 -0.63 -2.28
C HIS A 95 -11.15 -0.99 -3.33
N PHE A 96 -10.23 -1.90 -3.01
CA PHE A 96 -9.19 -2.34 -3.94
C PHE A 96 -9.79 -2.87 -5.23
N ARG A 97 -10.72 -3.84 -5.14
CA ARG A 97 -11.63 -4.21 -6.24
C ARG A 97 -12.87 -3.32 -6.18
N PRO A 98 -13.15 -2.56 -7.26
CA PRO A 98 -14.24 -1.58 -7.25
C PRO A 98 -15.61 -2.22 -7.05
N LYS A 99 -16.38 -1.68 -6.13
CA LYS A 99 -17.67 -2.26 -5.69
C LYS A 99 -18.85 -2.08 -6.67
N LYS A 100 -18.78 -1.15 -7.61
CA LYS A 100 -19.90 -0.86 -8.52
C LYS A 100 -19.57 -1.10 -9.98
N GLU A 101 -18.48 -0.51 -10.44
CA GLU A 101 -18.01 -0.62 -11.82
C GLU A 101 -16.51 -0.75 -11.85
N ALA A 102 -16.00 -1.72 -12.60
CA ALA A 102 -14.58 -1.92 -12.82
C ALA A 102 -14.22 -1.51 -14.26
N LYS A 103 -13.18 -0.67 -14.37
CA LYS A 103 -12.74 -0.09 -15.64
C LYS A 103 -11.48 -0.77 -16.14
N ALA A 104 -11.52 -1.27 -17.36
CA ALA A 104 -10.40 -1.87 -18.06
C ALA A 104 -9.40 -0.82 -18.59
N LEU A 105 -8.29 -1.26 -19.17
CA LEU A 105 -7.28 -0.38 -19.78
C LEU A 105 -7.84 0.46 -20.94
N ASP A 106 -8.66 -0.14 -21.79
CA ASP A 106 -9.33 0.51 -22.92
C ASP A 106 -10.53 1.38 -22.51
N THR A 107 -10.72 1.54 -21.20
CA THR A 107 -11.84 2.25 -20.57
C THR A 107 -13.20 1.56 -20.61
N THR A 108 -13.30 0.36 -21.18
CA THR A 108 -14.51 -0.45 -21.10
C THR A 108 -14.92 -0.70 -19.64
N LEU A 109 -16.22 -0.58 -19.37
CA LEU A 109 -16.79 -0.81 -18.05
C LEU A 109 -17.38 -2.22 -17.98
N ARG A 110 -17.08 -2.91 -16.90
CA ARG A 110 -17.75 -4.14 -16.49
C ARG A 110 -18.40 -3.94 -15.13
N ASP A 111 -19.26 -4.85 -14.72
CA ASP A 111 -19.81 -4.82 -13.37
C ASP A 111 -18.67 -4.92 -12.33
N GLY A 112 -18.84 -4.24 -11.22
CA GLY A 112 -17.87 -4.27 -10.13
C GLY A 112 -18.04 -5.50 -9.25
N TYR A 113 -17.17 -5.60 -8.27
CA TYR A 113 -17.15 -6.67 -7.28
C TYR A 113 -18.07 -6.30 -6.11
N TRP A 114 -19.36 -6.18 -6.39
CA TRP A 114 -20.34 -5.71 -5.42
C TRP A 114 -20.43 -6.62 -4.17
N TRP A 115 -20.15 -7.92 -4.31
CA TRP A 115 -20.11 -8.88 -3.21
C TRP A 115 -18.95 -8.64 -2.24
N LEU A 116 -17.90 -7.93 -2.69
CA LEU A 116 -16.76 -7.50 -1.87
C LEU A 116 -16.95 -6.08 -1.30
N ALA A 117 -18.13 -5.48 -1.47
CA ALA A 117 -18.39 -4.11 -0.99
C ALA A 117 -18.30 -3.98 0.54
N PHE A 118 -18.51 -5.08 1.26
CA PHE A 118 -18.46 -5.15 2.72
C PHE A 118 -17.44 -6.17 3.23
N ASP A 119 -16.52 -6.61 2.39
CA ASP A 119 -15.37 -7.43 2.77
C ASP A 119 -14.19 -6.54 3.17
N TYR A 120 -13.77 -6.63 4.43
CA TYR A 120 -12.66 -5.81 4.95
C TYR A 120 -11.32 -6.12 4.26
N MET A 121 -11.13 -7.34 3.74
CA MET A 121 -9.95 -7.71 2.95
C MET A 121 -9.85 -6.91 1.64
N ASN A 122 -10.96 -6.37 1.16
CA ASN A 122 -11.00 -5.49 -0.01
C ASN A 122 -10.77 -3.99 0.33
N PHE A 123 -10.47 -3.63 1.58
CA PHE A 123 -10.34 -2.24 2.00
C PHE A 123 -8.90 -1.79 2.10
N ARG A 124 -8.63 -0.54 1.69
CA ARG A 124 -7.34 0.14 1.85
C ARG A 124 -7.57 1.53 2.39
N ALA A 125 -6.75 1.96 3.36
CA ALA A 125 -6.73 3.39 3.72
C ALA A 125 -6.15 4.19 2.57
N CYS A 126 -6.85 5.20 2.10
CA CYS A 126 -6.45 6.01 0.96
C CYS A 126 -6.65 7.49 1.22
N GLY A 127 -5.66 8.32 0.87
CA GLY A 127 -5.86 9.76 0.81
C GLY A 127 -6.82 10.14 -0.32
N ASN A 128 -7.58 11.21 -0.12
CA ASN A 128 -8.62 11.66 -1.04
C ASN A 128 -8.13 11.83 -2.49
N VAL A 129 -6.89 12.30 -2.69
CA VAL A 129 -6.29 12.44 -4.03
C VAL A 129 -6.07 11.07 -4.68
N GLY A 130 -5.51 10.11 -3.94
CA GLY A 130 -5.27 8.76 -4.43
C GLY A 130 -6.56 8.03 -4.77
N ASN A 131 -7.56 8.09 -3.90
CA ASN A 131 -8.87 7.49 -4.09
C ASN A 131 -9.53 7.98 -5.39
N ARG A 132 -9.55 9.30 -5.63
CA ARG A 132 -10.07 9.87 -6.88
C ARG A 132 -9.28 9.45 -8.12
N LYS A 133 -7.95 9.26 -8.02
CA LYS A 133 -7.12 8.83 -9.16
C LYS A 133 -7.39 7.39 -9.54
N LYS A 134 -7.52 6.50 -8.58
CA LYS A 134 -7.88 5.12 -8.85
C LYS A 134 -9.33 5.02 -9.37
N GLY A 135 -10.30 5.52 -8.62
CA GLY A 135 -11.72 5.40 -8.95
C GLY A 135 -12.09 3.93 -9.23
N GLY A 136 -12.85 3.69 -10.26
CA GLY A 136 -13.21 2.33 -10.72
C GLY A 136 -12.13 1.60 -11.51
N TRP A 137 -10.91 2.13 -11.66
CA TRP A 137 -9.88 1.48 -12.48
C TRP A 137 -9.38 0.18 -11.84
N PHE A 138 -9.62 -0.92 -12.53
CA PHE A 138 -9.18 -2.26 -12.12
C PHE A 138 -9.06 -3.17 -13.36
N PRO A 139 -8.08 -2.93 -14.23
CA PRO A 139 -7.89 -3.73 -15.43
C PRO A 139 -7.32 -5.10 -15.09
N LEU A 140 -7.78 -6.09 -15.82
CA LEU A 140 -7.23 -7.43 -15.85
C LEU A 140 -6.46 -7.60 -17.17
N LYS A 141 -5.46 -8.48 -17.16
CA LYS A 141 -4.72 -8.87 -18.36
C LYS A 141 -5.66 -9.60 -19.32
N ASP A 142 -5.44 -9.42 -20.61
CA ASP A 142 -6.19 -10.14 -21.65
C ASP A 142 -6.08 -11.65 -21.43
N GLY A 143 -7.23 -12.32 -21.49
CA GLY A 143 -7.34 -13.75 -21.19
C GLY A 143 -7.34 -14.12 -19.70
N SER A 144 -7.29 -13.14 -18.79
CA SER A 144 -7.47 -13.40 -17.37
C SER A 144 -8.88 -13.92 -17.06
N LEU A 145 -8.97 -14.82 -16.07
CA LEU A 145 -10.25 -15.07 -15.40
C LEU A 145 -10.78 -13.74 -14.83
N CYS A 146 -12.09 -13.62 -14.78
CA CYS A 146 -12.77 -12.50 -14.14
C CYS A 146 -13.74 -13.05 -13.10
N SER A 147 -13.49 -12.72 -11.85
CA SER A 147 -14.34 -13.19 -10.75
C SER A 147 -15.75 -12.61 -10.83
N THR A 148 -16.72 -13.45 -10.46
CA THR A 148 -18.13 -13.07 -10.31
C THR A 148 -18.66 -13.64 -9.00
N TYR A 149 -19.79 -13.12 -8.53
CA TYR A 149 -20.41 -13.64 -7.31
C TYR A 149 -20.76 -15.13 -7.38
N SER A 150 -21.22 -15.61 -8.55
CA SER A 150 -21.57 -17.03 -8.77
C SER A 150 -20.36 -17.93 -9.05
N ALA A 151 -19.21 -17.36 -9.42
CA ALA A 151 -17.96 -18.07 -9.70
C ALA A 151 -16.77 -17.24 -9.16
N PRO A 152 -16.60 -17.22 -7.83
CA PRO A 152 -15.53 -16.45 -7.22
C PRO A 152 -14.17 -17.04 -7.57
N CYS A 153 -13.26 -16.20 -8.06
CA CYS A 153 -11.90 -16.59 -8.46
C CYS A 153 -10.90 -15.42 -8.35
N GLU A 154 -11.08 -14.56 -7.35
CA GLU A 154 -10.29 -13.34 -7.14
C GLU A 154 -8.78 -13.61 -7.11
N GLU A 155 -8.37 -14.74 -6.51
CA GLU A 155 -6.98 -15.16 -6.41
C GLU A 155 -6.37 -15.58 -7.77
N SER A 156 -7.22 -15.93 -8.73
CA SER A 156 -6.79 -16.36 -10.07
C SER A 156 -6.83 -15.21 -11.09
N GLU A 157 -7.26 -14.03 -10.70
CA GLU A 157 -7.27 -12.86 -11.58
C GLU A 157 -5.86 -12.33 -11.81
N THR A 158 -5.50 -12.15 -13.08
CA THR A 158 -4.24 -11.52 -13.48
C THR A 158 -4.43 -10.00 -13.57
N ARG A 159 -4.30 -9.32 -12.44
CA ARG A 159 -4.56 -7.87 -12.30
C ARG A 159 -3.34 -7.00 -12.62
N TYR A 160 -3.56 -5.83 -13.21
CA TYR A 160 -2.51 -4.82 -13.40
C TYR A 160 -2.19 -4.07 -12.10
N LEU A 161 -3.22 -3.70 -11.34
CA LEU A 161 -3.03 -2.90 -10.12
C LEU A 161 -2.26 -3.70 -9.07
N LEU A 162 -1.16 -3.13 -8.59
CA LEU A 162 -0.43 -3.65 -7.44
C LEU A 162 -1.22 -3.43 -6.16
N ASP A 163 -1.08 -4.35 -5.20
CA ASP A 163 -1.78 -4.30 -3.92
C ASP A 163 -0.80 -4.13 -2.74
N PRO A 164 -0.98 -3.11 -1.89
CA PRO A 164 -0.12 -2.93 -0.72
C PRO A 164 -0.22 -4.03 0.35
N ILE A 165 -1.22 -4.91 0.31
CA ILE A 165 -1.30 -6.06 1.23
C ILE A 165 -0.62 -7.32 0.68
N ASP A 166 -0.25 -7.32 -0.59
CA ASP A 166 0.52 -8.39 -1.23
C ASP A 166 2.01 -8.04 -1.18
N ASP A 167 2.79 -8.77 -0.41
CA ASP A 167 4.22 -8.52 -0.24
C ASP A 167 5.02 -8.73 -1.53
N ASN A 168 4.58 -9.67 -2.41
CA ASN A 168 5.15 -9.87 -3.72
C ASN A 168 4.94 -8.63 -4.61
N ASP A 169 3.78 -8.00 -4.57
CA ASP A 169 3.49 -6.78 -5.30
C ASP A 169 4.33 -5.60 -4.78
N VAL A 170 4.49 -5.51 -3.47
CA VAL A 170 5.35 -4.48 -2.85
C VAL A 170 6.82 -4.66 -3.26
N ALA A 171 7.28 -5.91 -3.37
CA ALA A 171 8.65 -6.24 -3.77
C ALA A 171 8.99 -5.85 -5.22
N LEU A 172 7.98 -5.62 -6.09
CA LEU A 172 8.19 -5.17 -7.47
C LEU A 172 8.62 -3.70 -7.59
N ILE A 173 8.52 -2.93 -6.50
CA ILE A 173 8.76 -1.49 -6.51
C ILE A 173 10.20 -1.17 -6.11
N ALA A 174 10.87 -0.42 -6.97
CA ALA A 174 12.16 0.21 -6.73
C ALA A 174 12.06 1.73 -6.93
N PHE A 175 13.17 2.43 -6.68
CA PHE A 175 13.27 3.88 -6.85
C PHE A 175 14.57 4.26 -7.54
N ASP A 176 14.54 5.33 -8.32
CA ASP A 176 15.75 5.95 -8.87
C ASP A 176 16.25 7.13 -7.99
N GLU A 177 17.39 7.67 -8.34
CA GLU A 177 18.03 8.80 -7.65
C GLU A 177 17.21 10.12 -7.73
N GLU A 178 16.30 10.20 -8.69
CA GLU A 178 15.38 11.30 -8.87
C GLU A 178 14.09 11.16 -8.04
N GLY A 179 13.97 10.06 -7.29
CA GLY A 179 12.81 9.74 -6.45
C GLY A 179 11.61 9.22 -7.23
N LYS A 180 11.81 8.78 -8.49
CA LYS A 180 10.77 8.12 -9.26
C LYS A 180 10.63 6.67 -8.86
N VAL A 181 9.40 6.19 -8.86
CA VAL A 181 9.08 4.77 -8.75
C VAL A 181 9.40 4.09 -10.07
N ILE A 182 10.14 3.01 -10.00
CA ILE A 182 10.52 2.18 -11.14
C ILE A 182 10.27 0.70 -10.81
N PRO A 183 10.14 -0.17 -11.82
CA PRO A 183 10.16 -1.62 -11.59
C PRO A 183 11.50 -2.07 -10.97
N ILE A 184 11.45 -3.07 -10.11
CA ILE A 184 12.69 -3.66 -9.58
C ILE A 184 13.54 -4.25 -10.72
N PRO A 185 14.86 -4.00 -10.75
CA PRO A 185 15.74 -4.57 -11.77
C PRO A 185 15.66 -6.10 -11.81
N GLY A 186 15.52 -6.65 -13.02
CA GLY A 186 15.40 -8.10 -13.22
C GLY A 186 13.97 -8.64 -13.19
N SER A 187 12.97 -7.79 -12.96
CA SER A 187 11.55 -8.17 -13.07
C SER A 187 11.18 -8.54 -14.52
N SER A 188 10.20 -9.44 -14.68
CA SER A 188 9.64 -9.84 -15.98
C SER A 188 8.92 -8.68 -16.68
N GLU A 189 8.68 -8.81 -17.99
CA GLU A 189 7.91 -7.81 -18.75
C GLU A 189 6.54 -7.55 -18.12
N TRP A 190 5.85 -8.61 -17.68
CA TRP A 190 4.54 -8.49 -17.04
C TRP A 190 4.61 -7.72 -15.71
N GLU A 191 5.59 -7.99 -14.88
CA GLU A 191 5.79 -7.27 -13.63
C GLU A 191 6.11 -5.79 -13.87
N GLN A 192 6.92 -5.49 -14.89
CA GLN A 192 7.20 -4.11 -15.31
C GLN A 192 5.95 -3.39 -15.80
N GLU A 193 5.11 -4.04 -16.61
CA GLU A 193 3.83 -3.49 -17.04
C GLU A 193 2.93 -3.16 -15.85
N ARG A 194 2.81 -4.06 -14.88
CA ARG A 194 2.02 -3.85 -13.66
C ARG A 194 2.50 -2.62 -12.88
N VAL A 195 3.81 -2.51 -12.66
CA VAL A 195 4.40 -1.35 -11.97
C VAL A 195 4.10 -0.07 -12.75
N ASN A 196 4.39 -0.05 -14.05
CA ASN A 196 4.24 1.12 -14.89
C ASN A 196 2.78 1.60 -14.96
N GLU A 197 1.82 0.69 -15.15
CA GLU A 197 0.40 1.04 -15.19
C GLU A 197 -0.12 1.52 -13.81
N THR A 198 0.32 0.90 -12.71
CA THR A 198 0.00 1.37 -11.36
C THR A 198 0.55 2.78 -11.11
N VAL A 199 1.82 3.01 -11.43
CA VAL A 199 2.49 4.31 -11.27
C VAL A 199 1.80 5.39 -12.10
N LYS A 200 1.52 5.11 -13.36
CA LYS A 200 0.83 5.99 -14.30
C LYS A 200 -0.59 6.32 -13.80
N ARG A 201 -1.36 5.31 -13.40
CA ARG A 201 -2.74 5.51 -12.95
C ARG A 201 -2.83 6.33 -11.67
N LEU A 202 -2.00 6.01 -10.69
CA LEU A 202 -1.99 6.68 -9.40
C LEU A 202 -1.18 7.99 -9.40
N LYS A 203 -0.55 8.35 -10.54
CA LYS A 203 0.24 9.56 -10.71
C LYS A 203 1.43 9.64 -9.74
N LEU A 204 2.03 8.49 -9.37
CA LEU A 204 3.06 8.43 -8.33
C LEU A 204 4.34 9.15 -8.70
N ASN A 205 4.64 9.31 -9.99
CA ASN A 205 5.80 10.05 -10.50
C ASN A 205 5.44 11.45 -11.04
N GLU A 206 4.17 11.72 -11.31
CA GLU A 206 3.72 13.01 -11.82
C GLU A 206 3.43 14.03 -10.71
N HIS A 207 3.29 13.57 -9.46
CA HIS A 207 3.07 14.46 -8.31
C HIS A 207 4.41 15.03 -7.84
N VAL A 208 4.78 16.21 -8.34
CA VAL A 208 6.08 16.86 -8.13
C VAL A 208 6.52 16.90 -6.65
N PRO A 209 5.66 17.33 -5.68
CA PRO A 209 6.07 17.34 -4.28
C PRO A 209 6.43 15.96 -3.73
N LEU A 210 5.76 14.89 -4.19
CA LEU A 210 6.05 13.52 -3.76
C LEU A 210 7.39 13.02 -4.33
N ALA A 211 7.66 13.27 -5.61
CA ALA A 211 8.93 12.92 -6.24
C ALA A 211 10.11 13.68 -5.57
N GLU A 212 9.93 14.98 -5.30
CA GLU A 212 10.93 15.78 -4.58
C GLU A 212 11.18 15.27 -3.14
N ALA A 213 10.12 14.87 -2.41
CA ALA A 213 10.27 14.32 -1.08
C ALA A 213 11.08 13.02 -1.10
N ARG A 214 10.80 12.11 -2.06
CA ARG A 214 11.57 10.88 -2.27
C ARG A 214 13.03 11.18 -2.64
N ARG A 215 13.28 12.10 -3.55
CA ARG A 215 14.63 12.52 -3.91
C ARG A 215 15.41 13.07 -2.71
N LYS A 216 14.78 13.85 -1.85
CA LYS A 216 15.40 14.34 -0.61
C LYS A 216 15.80 13.19 0.32
N VAL A 217 14.93 12.19 0.49
CA VAL A 217 15.25 10.98 1.28
C VAL A 217 16.43 10.24 0.66
N TRP A 218 16.42 10.02 -0.65
CA TRP A 218 17.53 9.40 -1.37
C TRP A 218 18.86 10.11 -1.10
N GLN A 219 18.91 11.43 -1.29
CA GLN A 219 20.10 12.25 -1.05
C GLN A 219 20.59 12.23 0.41
N GLN A 220 19.65 12.11 1.36
CA GLN A 220 20.02 11.96 2.78
C GLN A 220 20.69 10.61 3.03
N VAL A 221 20.17 9.54 2.44
CA VAL A 221 20.75 8.19 2.56
C VAL A 221 22.10 8.12 1.85
N ASP A 222 22.27 8.71 0.68
CA ASP A 222 23.56 8.78 -0.02
C ASP A 222 24.63 9.43 0.83
N ARG A 223 24.33 10.59 1.43
CA ARG A 223 25.25 11.26 2.37
C ARG A 223 25.57 10.40 3.57
N LEU A 224 24.62 9.65 4.08
CA LEU A 224 24.79 8.73 5.21
C LEU A 224 25.71 7.56 4.84
N ILE A 225 25.61 7.05 3.61
CA ILE A 225 26.52 6.00 3.05
C ILE A 225 27.96 6.53 2.97
N ASP A 226 28.16 7.75 2.45
CA ASP A 226 29.47 8.39 2.37
C ASP A 226 30.09 8.58 3.76
N ASP A 227 29.31 9.06 4.70
CA ASP A 227 29.75 9.26 6.09
C ASP A 227 30.08 7.92 6.77
N PHE A 228 29.32 6.87 6.48
CA PHE A 228 29.62 5.52 6.95
C PHE A 228 30.97 5.02 6.42
N ALA A 229 31.23 5.17 5.14
CA ALA A 229 32.50 4.78 4.53
C ALA A 229 33.70 5.53 5.15
N LYS A 230 33.59 6.85 5.32
CA LYS A 230 34.58 7.71 5.96
C LYS A 230 34.86 7.33 7.42
N ALA A 231 33.79 7.13 8.20
CA ALA A 231 33.93 6.76 9.61
C ALA A 231 34.53 5.35 9.77
N LYS A 232 34.12 4.41 8.91
CA LYS A 232 34.67 3.05 8.87
C LYS A 232 36.20 3.06 8.54
N ALA A 233 36.59 3.81 7.52
CA ALA A 233 38.04 3.92 7.17
C ALA A 233 38.87 4.47 8.36
N ARG A 234 38.36 5.47 9.07
CA ARG A 234 39.00 6.02 10.29
C ARG A 234 39.08 5.01 11.43
N CYS A 235 38.07 4.15 11.59
CA CYS A 235 38.12 3.07 12.59
C CYS A 235 39.16 2.00 12.24
N CYS A 236 39.31 1.66 10.95
CA CYS A 236 40.28 0.69 10.49
C CYS A 236 41.71 1.22 10.59
N ALA A 237 41.94 2.52 10.49
CA ALA A 237 43.24 3.16 10.61
C ALA A 237 43.79 3.22 12.06
N GLY A 238 42.99 2.90 13.06
CA GLY A 238 43.38 2.87 14.47
C GLY A 238 42.20 2.96 15.44
N ASN A 239 42.52 2.92 16.74
CA ASN A 239 41.47 3.05 17.77
C ASN A 239 40.99 4.51 17.86
N ASN A 240 39.94 4.87 17.09
CA ASN A 240 39.35 6.21 17.03
C ASN A 240 37.97 6.23 17.70
N PRO A 241 37.86 6.67 18.97
CA PRO A 241 36.56 6.71 19.68
C PRO A 241 35.53 7.58 18.97
N ALA A 242 35.94 8.72 18.39
CA ALA A 242 35.03 9.61 17.67
C ALA A 242 34.46 8.96 16.42
N ALA A 243 35.27 8.20 15.68
CA ALA A 243 34.81 7.45 14.49
C ALA A 243 33.85 6.31 14.89
N LYS A 244 34.08 5.65 16.04
CA LYS A 244 33.14 4.64 16.57
C LYS A 244 31.81 5.24 16.96
N ALA A 245 31.84 6.38 17.66
CA ALA A 245 30.62 7.12 18.01
C ALA A 245 29.83 7.54 16.76
N LYS A 246 30.53 8.03 15.71
CA LYS A 246 29.91 8.40 14.42
C LYS A 246 29.27 7.21 13.73
N LEU A 247 29.88 6.03 13.73
CA LEU A 247 29.28 4.81 13.17
C LEU A 247 27.99 4.42 13.93
N THR A 248 27.94 4.60 15.25
CA THR A 248 26.74 4.32 16.05
C THR A 248 25.62 5.29 15.70
N GLU A 249 25.92 6.58 15.57
CA GLU A 249 24.96 7.61 15.14
C GLU A 249 24.38 7.29 13.75
N ILE A 250 25.25 6.96 12.77
CA ILE A 250 24.85 6.62 11.41
C ILE A 250 23.91 5.41 11.39
N ARG A 251 24.25 4.36 12.18
CA ARG A 251 23.39 3.17 12.27
C ARG A 251 22.03 3.49 12.87
N ALA A 252 21.99 4.32 13.91
CA ALA A 252 20.73 4.75 14.51
C ALA A 252 19.87 5.54 13.50
N ARG A 253 20.50 6.46 12.76
CA ARG A 253 19.79 7.25 11.75
C ARG A 253 19.30 6.40 10.58
N ALA A 254 20.09 5.44 10.09
CA ALA A 254 19.67 4.50 9.05
C ALA A 254 18.43 3.71 9.49
N ARG A 255 18.44 3.15 10.71
CA ARG A 255 17.29 2.41 11.27
C ARG A 255 16.05 3.27 11.40
N GLU A 256 16.19 4.52 11.81
CA GLU A 256 15.08 5.46 11.87
C GLU A 256 14.47 5.68 10.48
N MET A 257 15.28 5.93 9.46
CA MET A 257 14.83 6.19 8.09
C MET A 257 14.24 4.95 7.42
N THR A 258 14.72 3.76 7.75
CA THR A 258 14.26 2.49 7.17
C THR A 258 13.11 1.84 7.97
N ASN A 259 12.74 2.40 9.12
CA ASN A 259 11.64 1.88 9.91
C ASN A 259 10.33 1.91 9.10
N PRO A 260 9.57 0.82 9.03
CA PRO A 260 8.30 0.79 8.30
C PRO A 260 7.29 1.87 8.70
N THR A 261 7.38 2.41 9.92
CA THR A 261 6.52 3.52 10.37
C THR A 261 6.97 4.90 9.88
N ALA A 262 8.21 5.05 9.39
CA ALA A 262 8.69 6.29 8.83
C ALA A 262 8.09 6.56 7.44
N GLU A 263 7.89 7.82 7.09
CA GLU A 263 7.49 8.18 5.74
C GLU A 263 8.61 7.89 4.74
N LEU A 264 8.23 7.40 3.56
CA LEU A 264 9.16 7.09 2.46
C LEU A 264 10.27 6.11 2.86
N SER A 265 10.00 5.24 3.83
CA SER A 265 10.95 4.24 4.31
C SER A 265 11.41 3.27 3.23
N ALA A 266 10.55 2.92 2.25
CA ALA A 266 10.92 2.06 1.14
C ALA A 266 11.99 2.72 0.24
N VAL A 267 11.96 4.04 0.06
CA VAL A 267 13.02 4.76 -0.66
C VAL A 267 14.35 4.62 0.07
N ALA A 268 14.34 4.83 1.40
CA ALA A 268 15.55 4.71 2.22
C ALA A 268 16.11 3.28 2.20
N ARG A 269 15.23 2.28 2.33
CA ARG A 269 15.59 0.86 2.25
C ARG A 269 16.20 0.50 0.91
N TRP A 270 15.52 0.90 -0.19
CA TRP A 270 15.97 0.61 -1.54
C TRP A 270 17.33 1.25 -1.83
N CYS A 271 17.56 2.52 -1.45
CA CYS A 271 18.82 3.21 -1.63
C CYS A 271 20.00 2.50 -0.94
N LEU A 272 19.78 1.89 0.23
CA LEU A 272 20.79 1.08 0.92
C LEU A 272 21.01 -0.28 0.25
N LEU A 273 19.94 -0.97 -0.12
CA LEU A 273 19.99 -2.34 -0.63
C LEU A 273 20.59 -2.42 -2.04
N MET A 274 20.29 -1.45 -2.91
CA MET A 274 20.78 -1.42 -4.29
C MET A 274 22.32 -1.31 -4.40
N ARG A 275 22.99 -0.90 -3.32
CA ARG A 275 24.48 -0.81 -3.27
C ARG A 275 25.15 -2.18 -3.19
N ASN A 276 24.39 -3.26 -2.98
CA ASN A 276 24.90 -4.64 -2.85
C ASN A 276 26.04 -4.80 -1.83
N ASP A 277 26.10 -3.91 -0.81
CA ASP A 277 27.07 -4.00 0.29
C ASP A 277 26.42 -4.67 1.51
N PRO A 278 26.91 -5.86 1.93
CA PRO A 278 26.35 -6.56 3.08
C PRO A 278 26.35 -5.76 4.38
N GLN A 279 27.22 -4.74 4.50
CA GLN A 279 27.28 -3.89 5.68
C GLN A 279 26.21 -2.81 5.64
N LEU A 280 25.88 -2.28 4.48
CA LEU A 280 24.77 -1.35 4.28
C LEU A 280 23.45 -2.08 4.42
N SER A 281 23.32 -3.29 3.91
CA SER A 281 22.10 -4.11 4.08
C SER A 281 21.76 -4.38 5.55
N ARG A 282 22.77 -4.48 6.43
CA ARG A 282 22.56 -4.61 7.90
C ARG A 282 22.10 -3.32 8.58
N LEU A 283 22.09 -2.19 7.87
CA LEU A 283 21.55 -0.93 8.39
C LEU A 283 20.03 -0.84 8.19
N VAL A 284 19.50 -1.66 7.30
CA VAL A 284 18.05 -1.78 7.10
C VAL A 284 17.46 -2.45 8.33
N GLY A 285 16.54 -1.78 9.01
CA GLY A 285 15.87 -2.29 10.21
C GLY A 285 14.73 -3.23 9.87
#